data_d8145e380320882e24c2ca75c2c3f36a
#
_entry.id   d8145e380320882e24c2ca75c2c3f36a
#
_cell.length_a   1.000
_cell.length_b   1.000
_cell.length_c   1.000
_cell.angle_alpha   90.00
_cell.angle_beta   90.00
_cell.angle_gamma   90.00
#
_symmetry.space_group_name_H-M   'P 1'
#
loop_
_entity.id
_entity.type
_entity.pdbx_description
1 polymer ?
#
loop_
_entity_poly.entity_id
_entity_poly.type
_entity_poly.pdbx_seq_one_letter_code
_entity_poly.pdbx_strand_id
1 'polypeptide(L)'
;MLTGCGKAAEDDARATASASVTDKTDRTDKAADNTGKGDEERDKGDKADPADAAAKGVESGGRIGAAGSACELPVSFDIAAQWEAESIADASEDLPEEVAALEWRQGPVTVACEVDAKPAGHIGFLRIWTGAPGDAAPRAVLEEFLGAEQGVSEEKYQPFEAGDLAGAEVEYLYASQLTDEPKTERALAVATPDGPVVLHLGGLDTAEHEAMLPAYELAKRTLRAS
;
A
#
# COMPACT_ATOMS: atom_id res chain seq x y z
N MET A 1 46.15 -35.28 14.17
CA MET A 1 46.11 -36.70 13.84
C MET A 1 44.67 -37.18 13.91
N LEU A 2 44.23 -37.73 12.81
CA LEU A 2 43.12 -38.58 12.39
C LEU A 2 42.08 -37.81 11.58
N THR A 3 42.26 -37.78 10.34
CA THR A 3 41.80 -38.43 9.06
C THR A 3 40.60 -39.36 9.19
N GLY A 4 39.57 -39.04 8.39
CA GLY A 4 38.42 -39.87 8.13
C GLY A 4 37.70 -39.44 6.85
N CYS A 5 38.16 -39.98 5.70
CA CYS A 5 37.45 -39.94 4.39
C CYS A 5 36.36 -41.02 4.32
N GLY A 6 35.33 -40.75 3.53
CA GLY A 6 34.37 -41.73 3.04
C GLY A 6 33.36 -41.04 2.13
N LYS A 7 33.51 -40.93 0.96
CA LYS A 7 33.40 -41.58 -0.35
C LYS A 7 31.98 -42.03 -0.70
N ALA A 8 31.53 -41.44 -1.78
CA ALA A 8 30.42 -41.59 -2.71
C ALA A 8 29.81 -42.98 -2.91
N ALA A 9 28.56 -42.99 -3.35
CA ALA A 9 28.02 -43.86 -4.36
C ALA A 9 26.87 -43.20 -5.08
N GLU A 10 27.06 -43.15 -6.39
CA GLU A 10 26.15 -42.91 -7.48
C GLU A 10 25.25 -44.14 -7.66
N ASP A 11 24.23 -43.96 -8.42
CA ASP A 11 23.52 -44.79 -9.43
C ASP A 11 22.01 -44.57 -9.31
N ASP A 12 21.23 -44.57 -10.32
CA ASP A 12 21.26 -44.55 -11.77
C ASP A 12 19.79 -44.46 -12.25
N ALA A 13 19.65 -43.80 -13.36
CA ALA A 13 18.61 -43.70 -14.34
C ALA A 13 17.40 -44.68 -14.30
N ARG A 14 16.21 -44.22 -14.68
CA ARG A 14 15.62 -44.64 -15.96
C ARG A 14 14.34 -43.87 -16.31
N ALA A 15 14.37 -43.31 -17.50
CA ALA A 15 13.25 -42.83 -18.29
C ALA A 15 12.34 -43.96 -18.79
N THR A 16 11.05 -43.70 -18.91
CA THR A 16 10.25 -44.30 -19.99
C THR A 16 9.18 -43.30 -20.45
N ALA A 17 9.21 -43.12 -21.75
CA ALA A 17 8.31 -42.31 -22.56
C ALA A 17 7.08 -43.14 -23.03
N SER A 18 6.21 -42.41 -23.71
CA SER A 18 5.14 -42.87 -24.66
C SER A 18 3.74 -42.99 -24.03
N ALA A 19 2.67 -42.59 -24.69
CA ALA A 19 2.41 -42.33 -26.09
C ALA A 19 1.14 -41.52 -26.28
N SER A 20 1.11 -40.79 -27.39
CA SER A 20 -0.02 -40.14 -28.04
C SER A 20 -1.14 -41.11 -28.43
N VAL A 21 -2.39 -40.67 -28.35
CA VAL A 21 -3.45 -41.17 -29.26
C VAL A 21 -4.31 -39.98 -29.70
N THR A 22 -4.19 -39.67 -30.96
CA THR A 22 -5.12 -38.92 -31.80
C THR A 22 -6.33 -39.79 -32.11
N ASP A 23 -7.54 -39.27 -32.01
CA ASP A 23 -8.61 -39.73 -32.91
C ASP A 23 -9.49 -38.57 -33.39
N LYS A 24 -9.78 -38.66 -34.68
CA LYS A 24 -10.36 -37.69 -35.57
C LYS A 24 -11.60 -38.33 -36.20
N THR A 25 -12.76 -37.75 -36.03
CA THR A 25 -13.95 -38.00 -36.88
C THR A 25 -14.80 -36.72 -36.86
N ASP A 26 -14.88 -36.05 -37.86
CA ASP A 26 -15.42 -35.77 -39.18
C ASP A 26 -16.92 -36.11 -39.38
N ARG A 27 -17.58 -35.12 -40.00
CA ARG A 27 -18.90 -35.08 -40.69
C ARG A 27 -20.14 -34.79 -39.83
N THR A 28 -21.07 -33.93 -40.26
CA THR A 28 -21.53 -33.52 -41.61
C THR A 28 -22.47 -32.28 -41.49
N ASP A 29 -22.47 -31.53 -42.59
CA ASP A 29 -23.40 -30.42 -42.94
C ASP A 29 -24.90 -30.70 -42.72
N LYS A 30 -25.62 -29.67 -42.33
CA LYS A 30 -26.92 -29.36 -42.99
C LYS A 30 -27.31 -27.90 -42.80
N ALA A 31 -27.37 -27.20 -43.90
CA ALA A 31 -27.93 -25.90 -44.04
C ALA A 31 -29.46 -25.94 -43.84
N ALA A 32 -30.04 -24.93 -43.18
CA ALA A 32 -31.40 -24.45 -43.40
C ALA A 32 -31.49 -23.00 -43.03
N ASP A 33 -31.77 -22.21 -44.03
CA ASP A 33 -32.21 -20.82 -44.05
C ASP A 33 -33.42 -20.60 -43.15
N ASN A 34 -33.40 -19.51 -42.32
CA ASN A 34 -34.62 -18.83 -41.97
C ASN A 34 -34.34 -17.36 -41.63
N THR A 35 -34.79 -16.48 -42.47
CA THR A 35 -34.92 -15.05 -42.30
C THR A 35 -35.86 -14.72 -41.15
N GLY A 36 -35.35 -13.99 -40.14
CA GLY A 36 -36.10 -13.40 -39.06
C GLY A 36 -35.47 -12.09 -38.61
N LYS A 37 -36.00 -11.00 -39.12
CA LYS A 37 -35.72 -9.62 -38.75
C LYS A 37 -36.19 -9.38 -37.31
N GLY A 38 -35.28 -9.10 -36.41
CA GLY A 38 -35.53 -8.66 -35.05
C GLY A 38 -34.42 -7.72 -34.63
N ASP A 39 -34.75 -6.44 -34.55
CA ASP A 39 -33.96 -5.41 -33.96
C ASP A 39 -33.84 -5.72 -32.45
N GLU A 40 -32.72 -6.28 -32.00
CA GLU A 40 -32.32 -6.31 -30.60
C GLU A 40 -31.15 -5.37 -30.45
N GLU A 41 -31.43 -4.22 -29.80
CA GLU A 41 -30.43 -3.35 -29.18
C GLU A 41 -29.50 -4.23 -28.34
N ARG A 42 -28.29 -4.41 -28.81
CA ARG A 42 -27.20 -4.90 -27.97
C ARG A 42 -26.85 -3.80 -26.98
N ASP A 43 -27.43 -3.91 -25.81
CA ASP A 43 -26.87 -3.37 -24.59
C ASP A 43 -25.40 -3.79 -24.50
N LYS A 44 -24.51 -2.89 -24.92
CA LYS A 44 -23.09 -2.95 -24.60
C LYS A 44 -23.01 -2.68 -23.12
N GLY A 45 -23.08 -3.73 -22.32
CA GLY A 45 -22.61 -3.69 -20.95
C GLY A 45 -21.21 -3.13 -20.95
N ASP A 46 -21.12 -1.87 -20.64
CA ASP A 46 -19.90 -1.13 -20.36
C ASP A 46 -19.24 -1.85 -19.18
N LYS A 47 -18.24 -2.68 -19.48
CA LYS A 47 -17.34 -3.18 -18.46
C LYS A 47 -16.54 -1.97 -18.04
N ALA A 48 -16.99 -1.31 -16.96
CA ALA A 48 -16.21 -0.28 -16.29
C ALA A 48 -14.80 -0.84 -16.05
N ASP A 49 -13.82 -0.12 -16.56
CA ASP A 49 -12.41 -0.41 -16.35
C ASP A 49 -12.18 -0.38 -14.82
N PRO A 50 -11.42 -1.35 -14.23
CA PRO A 50 -11.10 -1.30 -12.80
C PRO A 50 -10.47 0.01 -12.35
N ALA A 51 -9.77 0.72 -13.25
CA ALA A 51 -9.24 2.07 -13.01
C ALA A 51 -10.34 3.14 -12.86
N ASP A 52 -11.52 2.97 -13.48
CA ASP A 52 -12.66 3.90 -13.39
C ASP A 52 -13.50 3.65 -12.11
N ALA A 53 -13.42 2.45 -11.53
CA ALA A 53 -14.02 2.15 -10.24
C ALA A 53 -13.25 2.82 -9.07
N ALA A 54 -11.94 2.97 -9.19
CA ALA A 54 -11.10 3.71 -8.24
C ALA A 54 -11.35 5.24 -8.27
N ALA A 55 -11.95 5.77 -9.34
CA ALA A 55 -12.29 7.19 -9.49
C ALA A 55 -13.59 7.61 -8.78
N LYS A 56 -14.39 6.68 -8.25
CA LYS A 56 -15.50 7.01 -7.33
C LYS A 56 -14.90 7.24 -5.96
N GLY A 57 -14.58 8.52 -5.68
CA GLY A 57 -13.91 8.95 -4.45
C GLY A 57 -14.61 8.41 -3.20
N VAL A 58 -13.82 7.87 -2.30
CA VAL A 58 -14.23 7.54 -0.93
C VAL A 58 -14.84 8.78 -0.28
N GLU A 59 -15.95 8.62 0.46
CA GLU A 59 -16.56 9.70 1.24
C GLU A 59 -15.62 10.15 2.36
N SER A 60 -15.56 11.48 2.58
CA SER A 60 -14.81 12.04 3.70
C SER A 60 -15.54 11.75 5.01
N GLY A 61 -14.81 11.25 6.00
CA GLY A 61 -15.25 11.10 7.39
C GLY A 61 -14.96 12.34 8.25
N GLY A 62 -14.23 13.31 7.68
CA GLY A 62 -13.85 14.53 8.37
C GLY A 62 -12.38 14.90 8.09
N ARG A 63 -11.95 16.02 8.63
CA ARG A 63 -10.61 16.57 8.49
C ARG A 63 -9.83 16.46 9.79
N ILE A 64 -8.57 16.02 9.73
CA ILE A 64 -7.62 16.02 10.83
C ILE A 64 -6.41 16.92 10.51
N GLY A 65 -5.57 17.17 11.51
CA GLY A 65 -4.35 17.95 11.41
C GLY A 65 -4.48 19.39 11.96
N ALA A 66 -5.68 19.98 11.87
CA ALA A 66 -5.91 21.33 12.42
C ALA A 66 -5.90 21.35 13.96
N ALA A 67 -5.63 22.49 14.54
CA ALA A 67 -5.70 22.70 15.99
C ALA A 67 -7.08 22.29 16.55
N GLY A 68 -7.07 21.52 17.63
CA GLY A 68 -8.26 20.98 18.28
C GLY A 68 -8.87 19.74 17.60
N SER A 69 -8.25 19.21 16.54
CA SER A 69 -8.62 17.90 15.97
C SER A 69 -8.02 16.75 16.80
N ALA A 70 -8.45 15.52 16.51
CA ALA A 70 -7.91 14.32 17.19
C ALA A 70 -6.38 14.19 17.06
N CYS A 71 -5.80 14.73 15.98
CA CYS A 71 -4.36 14.81 15.78
C CYS A 71 -4.01 16.22 15.30
N GLU A 72 -3.21 16.94 16.06
CA GLU A 72 -2.65 18.25 15.63
C GLU A 72 -1.34 18.00 14.86
N LEU A 73 -1.27 18.46 13.61
CA LEU A 73 -0.18 18.16 12.68
C LEU A 73 0.24 19.43 11.91
N PRO A 74 1.46 19.50 11.37
CA PRO A 74 1.87 20.58 10.45
C PRO A 74 1.09 20.63 9.13
N VAL A 75 0.29 19.59 8.87
CA VAL A 75 -0.58 19.47 7.69
C VAL A 75 -1.98 19.08 8.11
N SER A 76 -2.97 19.38 7.27
CA SER A 76 -4.34 18.92 7.44
C SER A 76 -4.82 18.20 6.19
N PHE A 77 -5.68 17.19 6.35
CA PHE A 77 -6.25 16.40 5.25
C PHE A 77 -7.52 15.69 5.70
N ASP A 78 -8.29 15.19 4.72
CA ASP A 78 -9.51 14.44 5.00
C ASP A 78 -9.19 12.96 5.16
N ILE A 79 -9.77 12.32 6.17
CA ILE A 79 -9.75 10.86 6.34
C ILE A 79 -11.02 10.25 5.74
N ALA A 80 -10.96 8.97 5.40
CA ALA A 80 -12.12 8.25 4.85
C ALA A 80 -13.23 8.10 5.92
N ALA A 81 -14.48 8.01 5.46
CA ALA A 81 -15.61 7.73 6.34
C ALA A 81 -15.39 6.43 7.12
N GLN A 82 -15.76 6.43 8.38
CA GLN A 82 -15.59 5.32 9.32
C GLN A 82 -14.12 5.01 9.72
N TRP A 83 -13.13 5.72 9.19
CA TRP A 83 -11.78 5.63 9.74
C TRP A 83 -11.67 6.51 10.99
N GLU A 84 -10.93 6.05 11.98
CA GLU A 84 -10.81 6.72 13.28
C GLU A 84 -9.36 7.16 13.53
N ALA A 85 -9.18 8.46 13.84
CA ALA A 85 -7.87 9.04 14.11
C ALA A 85 -7.60 9.09 15.61
N GLU A 86 -6.39 8.66 16.01
CA GLU A 86 -5.91 8.69 17.40
C GLU A 86 -4.50 9.28 17.46
N SER A 87 -4.26 10.18 18.42
CA SER A 87 -2.94 10.73 18.71
C SER A 87 -2.08 9.67 19.40
N ILE A 88 -0.88 9.45 18.89
CA ILE A 88 0.07 8.53 19.54
C ILE A 88 0.67 9.15 20.81
N ALA A 89 0.72 10.47 20.92
CA ALA A 89 1.15 11.12 22.14
C ALA A 89 0.24 10.74 23.33
N ASP A 90 -1.08 10.70 23.10
CA ASP A 90 -2.06 10.31 24.13
C ASP A 90 -1.95 8.81 24.46
N ALA A 91 -1.71 7.98 23.46
CA ALA A 91 -1.54 6.52 23.64
C ALA A 91 -0.22 6.15 24.36
N SER A 92 0.78 7.00 24.31
CA SER A 92 2.10 6.77 24.91
C SER A 92 2.32 7.39 26.29
N GLU A 93 1.34 8.11 26.86
CA GLU A 93 1.46 8.76 28.17
C GLU A 93 1.82 7.79 29.32
N ASP A 94 1.44 6.54 29.20
CA ASP A 94 1.71 5.49 30.21
C ASP A 94 3.06 4.76 29.99
N LEU A 95 3.81 5.05 28.90
CA LEU A 95 5.09 4.44 28.59
C LEU A 95 6.27 5.26 29.10
N PRO A 96 7.37 4.62 29.57
CA PRO A 96 8.61 5.34 29.82
C PRO A 96 9.09 6.05 28.54
N GLU A 97 9.50 7.31 28.64
CA GLU A 97 9.91 8.17 27.51
C GLU A 97 10.98 7.48 26.62
N GLU A 98 11.92 6.73 27.22
CA GLU A 98 12.95 5.99 26.50
C GLU A 98 12.39 4.84 25.65
N VAL A 99 11.29 4.22 26.08
CA VAL A 99 10.61 3.14 25.35
C VAL A 99 9.76 3.74 24.22
N ALA A 100 8.98 4.76 24.51
CA ALA A 100 8.19 5.47 23.52
C ALA A 100 9.07 6.03 22.38
N ALA A 101 10.24 6.60 22.69
CA ALA A 101 11.15 7.15 21.70
C ALA A 101 11.77 6.09 20.76
N LEU A 102 11.91 4.84 21.21
CA LEU A 102 12.49 3.76 20.42
C LEU A 102 11.44 3.05 19.55
N GLU A 103 10.22 2.86 20.04
CA GLU A 103 9.17 2.13 19.34
C GLU A 103 8.48 2.95 18.25
N TRP A 104 8.52 4.29 18.38
CA TRP A 104 7.74 5.20 17.54
C TRP A 104 8.58 6.03 16.57
N ARG A 105 9.86 5.69 16.39
CA ARG A 105 10.76 6.40 15.48
C ARG A 105 11.15 5.55 14.29
N GLN A 106 11.09 6.15 13.08
CA GLN A 106 11.56 5.54 11.84
C GLN A 106 12.34 6.56 11.02
N GLY A 107 13.64 6.32 10.84
CA GLY A 107 14.54 7.27 10.19
C GLY A 107 14.51 8.66 10.86
N PRO A 108 14.22 9.74 10.10
CA PRO A 108 14.25 11.11 10.62
C PRO A 108 12.94 11.55 11.28
N VAL A 109 11.92 10.69 11.34
CA VAL A 109 10.57 11.03 11.80
C VAL A 109 10.10 10.14 12.94
N THR A 110 9.14 10.66 13.73
CA THR A 110 8.47 9.95 14.82
C THR A 110 6.97 9.92 14.52
N VAL A 111 6.30 8.81 14.84
CA VAL A 111 4.86 8.72 14.62
C VAL A 111 4.12 9.69 15.54
N ALA A 112 3.20 10.45 14.97
CA ALA A 112 2.39 11.44 15.69
C ALA A 112 0.93 11.02 15.78
N CYS A 113 0.42 10.30 14.78
CA CYS A 113 -0.98 9.94 14.66
C CYS A 113 -1.15 8.63 13.91
N GLU A 114 -2.13 7.84 14.29
CA GLU A 114 -2.61 6.67 13.55
C GLU A 114 -4.08 6.85 13.19
N VAL A 115 -4.45 6.52 11.98
CA VAL A 115 -5.83 6.47 11.51
C VAL A 115 -6.18 5.03 11.20
N ASP A 116 -6.98 4.42 12.07
CA ASP A 116 -7.36 3.00 12.00
C ASP A 116 -8.46 2.77 10.96
N ALA A 117 -8.25 1.82 10.07
CA ALA A 117 -9.20 1.42 9.04
C ALA A 117 -10.17 0.30 9.48
N LYS A 118 -9.97 -0.30 10.66
CA LYS A 118 -10.81 -1.42 11.17
C LYS A 118 -12.28 -1.07 11.30
N PRO A 119 -12.68 0.13 11.77
CA PRO A 119 -14.09 0.47 11.83
C PRO A 119 -14.78 0.48 10.46
N ALA A 120 -14.02 0.67 9.36
CA ALA A 120 -14.49 0.54 7.99
C ALA A 120 -14.39 -0.89 7.42
N GLY A 121 -13.91 -1.86 8.22
CA GLY A 121 -13.82 -3.27 7.84
C GLY A 121 -12.50 -3.67 7.18
N HIS A 122 -11.46 -2.83 7.23
CA HIS A 122 -10.13 -3.14 6.69
C HIS A 122 -9.13 -3.47 7.79
N ILE A 123 -8.09 -4.25 7.46
CA ILE A 123 -7.02 -4.59 8.38
C ILE A 123 -5.77 -3.78 7.99
N GLY A 124 -5.67 -2.58 8.52
CA GLY A 124 -4.57 -1.66 8.25
C GLY A 124 -4.82 -0.28 8.83
N PHE A 125 -3.91 0.62 8.51
CA PHE A 125 -3.92 1.98 9.05
C PHE A 125 -3.19 2.95 8.11
N LEU A 126 -3.49 4.25 8.29
CA LEU A 126 -2.68 5.33 7.78
C LEU A 126 -1.95 5.96 8.96
N ARG A 127 -0.63 5.83 9.03
CA ARG A 127 0.22 6.47 10.03
C ARG A 127 0.78 7.78 9.54
N ILE A 128 0.77 8.75 10.42
CA ILE A 128 1.33 10.07 10.18
C ILE A 128 2.53 10.27 11.09
N TRP A 129 3.64 10.60 10.45
CA TRP A 129 4.93 10.79 11.10
C TRP A 129 5.36 12.24 10.91
N THR A 130 6.01 12.81 11.92
CA THR A 130 6.53 14.17 11.89
C THR A 130 8.00 14.19 12.28
N GLY A 131 8.77 15.10 11.67
CA GLY A 131 10.19 15.29 11.97
C GLY A 131 10.50 16.70 12.47
N ALA A 132 11.73 16.90 12.93
CA ALA A 132 12.18 18.23 13.33
C ALA A 132 12.30 19.16 12.11
N PRO A 133 12.12 20.50 12.29
CA PRO A 133 12.36 21.48 11.24
C PRO A 133 13.72 21.32 10.57
N GLY A 134 13.77 21.41 9.24
CA GLY A 134 14.99 21.23 8.46
C GLY A 134 14.72 21.41 6.96
N ASP A 135 15.81 21.33 6.16
CA ASP A 135 15.78 21.56 4.71
C ASP A 135 15.78 20.26 3.89
N ALA A 136 15.50 19.11 4.52
CA ALA A 136 15.51 17.83 3.83
C ALA A 136 14.42 17.79 2.75
N ALA A 137 14.82 17.40 1.53
CA ALA A 137 13.86 17.22 0.45
C ALA A 137 12.91 16.04 0.77
N PRO A 138 11.62 16.09 0.40
CA PRO A 138 10.66 15.03 0.70
C PRO A 138 11.11 13.63 0.26
N ARG A 139 11.76 13.52 -0.89
CA ARG A 139 12.33 12.26 -1.36
C ARG A 139 13.43 11.72 -0.44
N ALA A 140 14.33 12.58 0.02
CA ALA A 140 15.41 12.17 0.93
C ALA A 140 14.83 11.69 2.27
N VAL A 141 13.77 12.33 2.76
CA VAL A 141 13.04 11.89 3.96
C VAL A 141 12.49 10.48 3.78
N LEU A 142 11.87 10.18 2.62
CA LEU A 142 11.37 8.83 2.32
C LEU A 142 12.50 7.80 2.20
N GLU A 143 13.62 8.16 1.58
CA GLU A 143 14.79 7.28 1.46
C GLU A 143 15.36 6.92 2.86
N GLU A 144 15.44 7.87 3.77
CA GLU A 144 15.85 7.61 5.16
C GLU A 144 14.79 6.85 5.96
N PHE A 145 13.51 7.14 5.72
CA PHE A 145 12.38 6.45 6.35
C PHE A 145 12.39 4.96 6.00
N LEU A 146 12.49 4.62 4.70
CA LEU A 146 12.56 3.24 4.24
C LEU A 146 13.89 2.57 4.60
N GLY A 147 15.00 3.30 4.59
CA GLY A 147 16.32 2.79 4.97
C GLY A 147 16.43 2.35 6.43
N ALA A 148 15.54 2.82 7.30
CA ALA A 148 15.44 2.38 8.69
C ALA A 148 14.70 1.05 8.86
N GLU A 149 14.05 0.55 7.84
CA GLU A 149 13.24 -0.67 7.85
C GLU A 149 13.92 -1.80 7.07
N GLN A 150 13.86 -3.01 7.61
CA GLN A 150 14.38 -4.20 6.93
C GLN A 150 13.28 -4.84 6.08
N GLY A 151 13.66 -5.41 4.94
CA GLY A 151 12.73 -6.13 4.06
C GLY A 151 12.07 -5.26 2.99
N VAL A 152 12.48 -3.99 2.87
CA VAL A 152 12.06 -3.08 1.79
C VAL A 152 12.77 -3.44 0.49
N SER A 153 12.04 -3.40 -0.63
CA SER A 153 12.54 -3.64 -1.98
C SER A 153 11.61 -3.05 -3.04
N GLU A 154 12.09 -2.95 -4.27
CA GLU A 154 11.34 -2.49 -5.46
C GLU A 154 10.73 -1.09 -5.32
N GLU A 155 11.44 -0.16 -4.70
CA GLU A 155 10.99 1.21 -4.45
C GLU A 155 10.78 1.98 -5.76
N LYS A 156 9.61 2.57 -5.92
CA LYS A 156 9.22 3.39 -7.08
C LYS A 156 8.81 4.78 -6.60
N TYR A 157 9.73 5.73 -6.71
CA TYR A 157 9.51 7.11 -6.29
C TYR A 157 8.90 7.95 -7.40
N GLN A 158 7.95 8.82 -7.03
CA GLN A 158 7.38 9.82 -7.92
C GLN A 158 7.15 11.15 -7.19
N PRO A 159 7.32 12.30 -7.85
CA PRO A 159 6.93 13.58 -7.29
C PRO A 159 5.41 13.73 -7.33
N PHE A 160 4.85 14.53 -6.41
CA PHE A 160 3.45 14.97 -6.46
C PHE A 160 3.32 16.40 -5.92
N GLU A 161 2.15 17.00 -6.17
CA GLU A 161 1.78 18.30 -5.65
C GLU A 161 0.40 18.19 -4.97
N ALA A 162 0.25 18.84 -3.82
CA ALA A 162 -1.00 18.94 -3.08
C ALA A 162 -1.20 20.38 -2.58
N GLY A 163 -1.99 21.16 -3.33
CA GLY A 163 -2.08 22.60 -3.10
C GLY A 163 -0.73 23.27 -3.32
N ASP A 164 -0.24 23.97 -2.30
CA ASP A 164 1.08 24.65 -2.33
C ASP A 164 2.22 23.75 -1.82
N LEU A 165 1.94 22.50 -1.45
CA LEU A 165 2.93 21.54 -0.98
C LEU A 165 3.47 20.72 -2.13
N ALA A 166 4.79 20.76 -2.32
CA ALA A 166 5.51 19.82 -3.17
C ALA A 166 5.96 18.62 -2.32
N GLY A 167 5.76 17.40 -2.84
CA GLY A 167 6.06 16.17 -2.13
C GLY A 167 6.71 15.11 -3.01
N ALA A 168 7.05 14.01 -2.38
CA ALA A 168 7.44 12.76 -3.01
C ALA A 168 6.57 11.63 -2.47
N GLU A 169 6.32 10.64 -3.30
CA GLU A 169 5.62 9.41 -2.96
C GLU A 169 6.48 8.22 -3.36
N VAL A 170 6.36 7.14 -2.62
CA VAL A 170 7.00 5.87 -2.92
C VAL A 170 6.00 4.72 -2.80
N GLU A 171 6.00 3.83 -3.78
CA GLU A 171 5.42 2.49 -3.72
C GLU A 171 6.57 1.49 -3.59
N TYR A 172 6.44 0.51 -2.71
CA TYR A 172 7.49 -0.47 -2.48
C TYR A 172 6.92 -1.82 -2.02
N LEU A 173 7.75 -2.86 -2.06
CA LEU A 173 7.45 -4.14 -1.44
C LEU A 173 8.09 -4.22 -0.06
N TYR A 174 7.31 -4.67 0.90
CA TYR A 174 7.75 -4.93 2.27
C TYR A 174 7.59 -6.40 2.63
N ALA A 175 8.69 -7.05 3.01
CA ALA A 175 8.70 -8.42 3.51
C ALA A 175 8.93 -8.40 5.02
N SER A 176 7.90 -8.68 5.78
CA SER A 176 8.00 -8.82 7.23
C SER A 176 8.82 -10.08 7.59
N GLN A 177 9.56 -10.02 8.69
CA GLN A 177 10.23 -11.22 9.23
C GLN A 177 9.26 -12.29 9.75
N LEU A 178 7.98 -11.95 9.87
CA LEU A 178 6.91 -12.83 10.37
C LEU A 178 6.10 -13.48 9.24
N THR A 179 6.18 -12.96 8.02
CA THR A 179 5.44 -13.45 6.86
C THR A 179 6.41 -13.66 5.70
N ASP A 180 6.31 -14.82 5.03
CA ASP A 180 7.17 -15.16 3.89
C ASP A 180 6.77 -14.43 2.59
N GLU A 181 5.60 -13.80 2.55
CA GLU A 181 5.09 -13.11 1.36
C GLU A 181 5.30 -11.60 1.48
N PRO A 182 5.98 -10.97 0.50
CA PRO A 182 6.08 -9.52 0.45
C PRO A 182 4.71 -8.91 0.12
N LYS A 183 4.41 -7.78 0.73
CA LYS A 183 3.20 -6.99 0.48
C LYS A 183 3.55 -5.62 -0.09
N THR A 184 2.64 -5.03 -0.86
CA THR A 184 2.76 -3.65 -1.33
C THR A 184 2.43 -2.68 -0.21
N GLU A 185 3.24 -1.65 -0.07
CA GLU A 185 2.98 -0.51 0.80
C GLU A 185 3.26 0.80 0.07
N ARG A 186 2.72 1.91 0.61
CA ARG A 186 2.95 3.27 0.10
C ARG A 186 3.23 4.25 1.21
N ALA A 187 4.11 5.18 0.90
CA ALA A 187 4.32 6.35 1.73
C ALA A 187 4.46 7.60 0.86
N LEU A 188 4.06 8.75 1.41
CA LEU A 188 4.37 10.05 0.84
C LEU A 188 5.02 10.93 1.89
N ALA A 189 5.83 11.88 1.45
CA ALA A 189 6.39 12.93 2.31
C ALA A 189 6.17 14.31 1.70
N VAL A 190 5.97 15.28 2.58
CA VAL A 190 5.97 16.70 2.26
C VAL A 190 6.89 17.45 3.23
N ALA A 191 7.45 18.56 2.77
CA ALA A 191 8.19 19.49 3.62
C ALA A 191 7.27 20.61 4.09
N THR A 192 7.31 20.92 5.37
CA THR A 192 6.63 22.07 5.97
C THR A 192 7.63 22.93 6.76
N PRO A 193 7.29 24.19 7.12
CA PRO A 193 8.13 25.00 7.99
C PRO A 193 8.42 24.36 9.35
N ASP A 194 7.51 23.52 9.85
CA ASP A 194 7.61 22.84 11.15
C ASP A 194 8.31 21.48 11.06
N GLY A 195 8.75 21.08 9.86
CA GLY A 195 9.46 19.85 9.59
C GLY A 195 8.79 18.96 8.54
N PRO A 196 9.41 17.84 8.19
CA PRO A 196 8.82 16.91 7.25
C PRO A 196 7.64 16.16 7.88
N VAL A 197 6.65 15.86 7.05
CA VAL A 197 5.52 14.99 7.41
C VAL A 197 5.50 13.82 6.45
N VAL A 198 5.40 12.59 6.99
CA VAL A 198 5.23 11.35 6.20
C VAL A 198 3.85 10.77 6.49
N LEU A 199 3.12 10.40 5.45
CA LEU A 199 1.91 9.59 5.52
C LEU A 199 2.25 8.20 4.98
N HIS A 200 2.06 7.16 5.80
CA HIS A 200 2.38 5.78 5.46
C HIS A 200 1.13 4.90 5.53
N LEU A 201 0.77 4.27 4.43
CA LEU A 201 -0.33 3.31 4.34
C LEU A 201 0.20 1.89 4.54
N GLY A 202 -0.08 1.31 5.70
CA GLY A 202 0.23 -0.07 6.05
C GLY A 202 -1.03 -0.94 6.10
N GLY A 203 -0.97 -2.13 5.52
CA GLY A 203 -2.04 -3.12 5.52
C GLY A 203 -1.55 -4.51 5.91
N LEU A 204 -2.48 -5.44 6.15
CA LEU A 204 -2.14 -6.83 6.45
C LEU A 204 -1.39 -7.49 5.29
N ASP A 205 -1.89 -7.28 4.06
CA ASP A 205 -1.36 -7.81 2.80
C ASP A 205 -1.61 -6.84 1.64
N THR A 206 -1.20 -7.23 0.43
CA THR A 206 -1.38 -6.41 -0.78
C THR A 206 -2.85 -6.18 -1.12
N ALA A 207 -3.74 -7.15 -0.87
CA ALA A 207 -5.18 -6.99 -1.17
C ALA A 207 -5.84 -5.96 -0.23
N GLU A 208 -5.49 -5.98 1.05
CA GLU A 208 -5.92 -4.95 2.01
C GLU A 208 -5.33 -3.58 1.67
N HIS A 209 -4.05 -3.53 1.28
CA HIS A 209 -3.44 -2.29 0.82
C HIS A 209 -4.19 -1.70 -0.38
N GLU A 210 -4.48 -2.50 -1.41
CA GLU A 210 -5.25 -2.07 -2.59
C GLU A 210 -6.66 -1.59 -2.22
N ALA A 211 -7.33 -2.27 -1.31
CA ALA A 211 -8.67 -1.88 -0.84
C ALA A 211 -8.67 -0.54 -0.09
N MET A 212 -7.56 -0.20 0.58
CA MET A 212 -7.39 1.04 1.33
C MET A 212 -6.82 2.21 0.49
N LEU A 213 -6.29 1.95 -0.71
CA LEU A 213 -5.73 2.99 -1.58
C LEU A 213 -6.67 4.18 -1.83
N PRO A 214 -8.00 4.01 -2.04
CA PRO A 214 -8.90 5.14 -2.22
C PRO A 214 -8.93 6.11 -1.02
N ALA A 215 -8.74 5.62 0.21
CA ALA A 215 -8.65 6.43 1.42
C ALA A 215 -7.31 7.20 1.49
N TYR A 216 -6.21 6.55 1.14
CA TYR A 216 -4.90 7.18 1.01
C TYR A 216 -4.91 8.30 -0.06
N GLU A 217 -5.49 8.05 -1.22
CA GLU A 217 -5.62 9.04 -2.29
C GLU A 217 -6.55 10.21 -1.88
N LEU A 218 -7.55 9.98 -1.02
CA LEU A 218 -8.34 11.05 -0.41
C LEU A 218 -7.44 11.94 0.47
N ALA A 219 -6.67 11.37 1.37
CA ALA A 219 -5.75 12.10 2.22
C ALA A 219 -4.75 12.93 1.39
N LYS A 220 -4.10 12.29 0.39
CA LYS A 220 -3.13 12.92 -0.50
C LYS A 220 -3.71 14.12 -1.27
N ARG A 221 -4.87 13.98 -1.94
CA ARG A 221 -5.46 15.07 -2.74
C ARG A 221 -6.02 16.22 -1.91
N THR A 222 -6.37 15.98 -0.63
CA THR A 222 -6.91 16.99 0.29
C THR A 222 -5.86 17.58 1.21
N LEU A 223 -4.60 17.12 1.11
CA LEU A 223 -3.47 17.57 1.92
C LEU A 223 -3.20 19.07 1.74
N ARG A 224 -3.02 19.79 2.85
CA ARG A 224 -2.72 21.22 2.91
C ARG A 224 -1.80 21.48 4.09
N ALA A 225 -1.01 22.55 4.03
CA ALA A 225 -0.35 23.08 5.22
C ALA A 225 -1.38 23.55 6.25
N SER A 226 -1.11 23.33 7.53
CA SER A 226 -1.95 23.79 8.65
C SER A 226 -1.68 25.23 9.02
#